data_545cd1324e68ce5bda3f90284cfabde0
#
_entry.id   545cd1324e68ce5bda3f90284cfabde0
#
_cell.length_a   1.000
_cell.length_b   1.000
_cell.length_c   1.000
_cell.angle_alpha   90.00
_cell.angle_beta   90.00
_cell.angle_gamma   90.00
#
_symmetry.space_group_name_H-M   'P 1'
#
loop_
_entity.id
_entity.type
_entity.pdbx_description
1 polymer ?
#
loop_
_entity_poly.entity_id
_entity_poly.type
_entity_poly.pdbx_seq_one_letter_code
_entity_poly.pdbx_strand_id
1 'polypeptide(L)'
;GSGKLLHQNEKSIWTEFKHEADYSPVAYIGEWKKGKPGIAHPDVPKPYRVIKELDGWNMAGGPIDGSYGPLINLKGVKVDGKQVRWAYGPQRQGRDFKYVDDNDRDLTPDEINAEWAEKRLLELANSDDENPFFMAVGFLRPHTPLIVPQKYFDMYPLEDIQLANILENDKDDT
;
A
#
# COMPACT_ATOMS: atom_id res chain seq x y z
N GLY A 1 5.85 -4.05 18.16
CA GLY A 1 6.03 -3.67 16.76
C GLY A 1 4.81 -3.86 15.89
N SER A 2 4.75 -3.20 14.76
CA SER A 2 3.68 -3.36 13.77
C SER A 2 4.15 -2.95 12.37
N GLY A 3 3.60 -3.58 11.33
CA GLY A 3 3.85 -3.24 9.95
C GLY A 3 5.11 -3.86 9.34
N LYS A 4 5.68 -3.18 8.34
CA LYS A 4 6.88 -3.61 7.61
C LYS A 4 8.14 -3.24 8.38
N LEU A 5 8.54 -4.05 9.36
CA LEU A 5 9.73 -3.79 10.17
C LEU A 5 10.98 -4.47 9.61
N LEU A 6 10.84 -5.71 9.16
CA LEU A 6 11.92 -6.50 8.59
C LEU A 6 11.47 -7.11 7.27
N HIS A 7 12.41 -7.43 6.38
CA HIS A 7 12.08 -8.08 5.11
C HIS A 7 11.51 -9.49 5.35
N GLN A 8 12.04 -10.20 6.32
CA GLN A 8 11.45 -11.44 6.83
C GLN A 8 10.75 -11.13 8.16
N ASN A 9 9.50 -11.58 8.28
CA ASN A 9 8.68 -11.32 9.48
C ASN A 9 9.16 -12.16 10.66
N GLU A 10 10.17 -11.62 11.39
CA GLU A 10 10.64 -12.22 12.63
C GLU A 10 9.82 -11.66 13.81
N LYS A 11 8.69 -12.31 14.08
CA LYS A 11 7.75 -11.85 15.12
C LYS A 11 8.24 -12.19 16.52
N SER A 12 9.08 -13.21 16.65
CA SER A 12 9.51 -13.76 17.94
C SER A 12 10.39 -12.81 18.74
N ILE A 13 11.02 -11.84 18.09
CA ILE A 13 11.87 -10.83 18.75
C ILE A 13 11.05 -9.70 19.41
N TRP A 14 9.74 -9.66 19.16
CA TRP A 14 8.87 -8.61 19.69
C TRP A 14 8.01 -9.16 20.82
N THR A 15 7.95 -8.45 21.94
CA THR A 15 7.01 -8.75 23.02
C THR A 15 5.57 -8.66 22.53
N GLU A 16 5.29 -7.70 21.64
CA GLU A 16 4.01 -7.54 20.97
C GLU A 16 4.26 -7.22 19.49
N PHE A 17 3.66 -8.01 18.57
CA PHE A 17 3.64 -7.74 17.14
C PHE A 17 2.20 -7.77 16.64
N LYS A 18 1.70 -6.62 16.16
CA LYS A 18 0.26 -6.46 15.90
C LYS A 18 -0.14 -6.81 14.47
N HIS A 19 0.45 -6.16 13.49
CA HIS A 19 0.08 -6.31 12.10
C HIS A 19 1.29 -6.66 11.25
N GLU A 20 1.07 -7.55 10.28
CA GLU A 20 2.08 -7.85 9.25
C GLU A 20 2.06 -6.80 8.15
N ALA A 21 3.12 -6.78 7.34
CA ALA A 21 3.15 -5.99 6.12
C ALA A 21 2.02 -6.42 5.18
N ASP A 22 1.27 -5.47 4.67
CA ASP A 22 0.15 -5.70 3.75
C ASP A 22 0.24 -4.70 2.60
N TYR A 23 0.37 -5.20 1.38
CA TYR A 23 0.56 -4.41 0.16
C TYR A 23 -0.73 -3.79 -0.39
N SER A 24 -1.85 -4.04 0.27
CA SER A 24 -3.14 -3.52 -0.15
C SER A 24 -3.29 -1.99 0.08
N PRO A 25 -4.31 -1.37 -0.51
CA PRO A 25 -5.31 -1.97 -1.37
C PRO A 25 -4.79 -2.29 -2.78
N VAL A 26 -5.37 -3.33 -3.39
CA VAL A 26 -5.09 -3.73 -4.77
C VAL A 26 -6.37 -3.65 -5.61
N ALA A 27 -6.23 -3.22 -6.87
CA ALA A 27 -7.35 -3.14 -7.78
C ALA A 27 -7.62 -4.49 -8.46
N TYR A 28 -8.89 -4.87 -8.60
CA TYR A 28 -9.27 -6.09 -9.30
C TYR A 28 -10.69 -6.03 -9.87
N ILE A 29 -11.04 -7.03 -10.68
CA ILE A 29 -12.38 -7.21 -11.24
C ILE A 29 -12.95 -8.58 -10.89
N GLY A 30 -14.29 -8.67 -10.77
CA GLY A 30 -14.98 -9.92 -10.43
C GLY A 30 -14.75 -10.32 -8.96
N GLU A 31 -14.67 -11.61 -8.69
CA GLU A 31 -14.41 -12.15 -7.36
C GLU A 31 -12.91 -12.26 -7.10
N TRP A 32 -12.49 -11.89 -5.90
CA TRP A 32 -11.13 -12.15 -5.45
C TRP A 32 -10.91 -13.66 -5.31
N LYS A 33 -9.91 -14.17 -6.01
CA LYS A 33 -9.48 -15.57 -5.87
C LYS A 33 -7.98 -15.60 -5.67
N LYS A 34 -7.52 -16.48 -4.77
CA LYS A 34 -6.09 -16.71 -4.58
C LYS A 34 -5.43 -17.05 -5.94
N GLY A 35 -4.34 -16.38 -6.24
CA GLY A 35 -3.60 -16.56 -7.50
C GLY A 35 -4.13 -15.75 -8.69
N LYS A 36 -5.19 -14.96 -8.54
CA LYS A 36 -5.57 -14.00 -9.59
C LYS A 36 -4.82 -12.69 -9.40
N PRO A 37 -4.19 -12.17 -10.45
CA PRO A 37 -3.52 -10.88 -10.40
C PRO A 37 -4.53 -9.75 -10.21
N GLY A 38 -4.12 -8.70 -9.51
CA GLY A 38 -4.79 -7.42 -9.56
C GLY A 38 -4.71 -6.82 -10.97
N ILE A 39 -5.38 -5.71 -11.18
CA ILE A 39 -5.25 -4.93 -12.40
C ILE A 39 -4.39 -3.69 -12.14
N ALA A 40 -3.72 -3.23 -13.18
CA ALA A 40 -2.96 -2.00 -13.09
C ALA A 40 -3.88 -0.78 -12.92
N HIS A 41 -3.46 0.17 -12.10
CA HIS A 41 -4.15 1.45 -11.96
C HIS A 41 -4.20 2.19 -13.33
N PRO A 42 -5.30 2.92 -13.65
CA PRO A 42 -5.44 3.60 -14.94
C PRO A 42 -4.34 4.62 -15.27
N ASP A 43 -3.72 5.20 -14.25
CA ASP A 43 -2.64 6.17 -14.43
C ASP A 43 -1.32 5.53 -14.89
N VAL A 44 -1.20 4.22 -14.80
CA VAL A 44 -0.04 3.50 -15.33
C VAL A 44 -0.03 3.61 -16.87
N PRO A 45 1.02 4.18 -17.48
CA PRO A 45 1.10 4.33 -18.93
C PRO A 45 1.06 2.99 -19.67
N LYS A 46 0.39 2.93 -20.81
CA LYS A 46 0.61 1.85 -21.77
C LYS A 46 2.04 2.01 -22.35
N PRO A 47 2.82 0.95 -22.50
CA PRO A 47 2.55 -0.47 -22.43
C PRO A 47 2.74 -1.11 -21.05
N TYR A 48 3.18 -0.40 -20.04
CA TYR A 48 3.50 -0.93 -18.71
C TYR A 48 2.27 -1.45 -17.95
N ARG A 49 1.06 -1.05 -18.41
CA ARG A 49 -0.21 -1.49 -17.81
C ARG A 49 -0.52 -2.97 -18.07
N VAL A 50 0.07 -3.57 -19.09
CA VAL A 50 -0.33 -4.89 -19.58
C VAL A 50 0.82 -5.86 -19.46
N ILE A 51 0.94 -6.49 -18.32
CA ILE A 51 1.70 -7.74 -18.23
C ILE A 51 0.67 -8.88 -18.26
N LYS A 52 0.37 -9.35 -19.46
CA LYS A 52 -0.65 -10.39 -19.71
C LYS A 52 -0.29 -11.76 -19.13
N GLU A 53 0.97 -11.94 -18.76
CA GLU A 53 1.54 -13.27 -18.53
C GLU A 53 1.80 -13.57 -17.05
N LEU A 54 1.38 -12.72 -16.14
CA LEU A 54 1.54 -12.99 -14.73
C LEU A 54 0.32 -13.74 -14.19
N ASP A 55 0.36 -15.06 -14.34
CA ASP A 55 -0.49 -15.95 -13.57
C ASP A 55 -0.05 -15.90 -12.10
N GLY A 56 -0.84 -15.21 -11.28
CA GLY A 56 -0.68 -15.21 -9.83
C GLY A 56 0.02 -14.00 -9.26
N TRP A 57 0.17 -14.02 -7.94
CA TRP A 57 0.91 -13.04 -7.15
C TRP A 57 2.42 -13.21 -7.41
N ASN A 58 2.88 -12.77 -8.55
CA ASN A 58 4.30 -12.54 -8.72
C ASN A 58 4.58 -11.08 -8.36
N MET A 59 5.13 -10.85 -7.20
CA MET A 59 5.45 -9.52 -6.68
C MET A 59 6.59 -8.84 -7.46
N ALA A 60 7.25 -9.55 -8.33
CA ALA A 60 8.38 -9.07 -9.10
C ALA A 60 7.95 -8.74 -10.54
N GLY A 61 7.28 -7.62 -10.76
CA GLY A 61 7.01 -7.08 -12.09
C GLY A 61 5.60 -7.31 -12.62
N GLY A 62 4.63 -7.55 -11.74
CA GLY A 62 3.21 -7.62 -12.12
C GLY A 62 2.52 -6.27 -12.23
N PRO A 63 1.25 -6.26 -12.69
CA PRO A 63 0.43 -5.04 -12.71
C PRO A 63 0.35 -4.35 -11.36
N ILE A 64 0.52 -5.09 -10.28
CA ILE A 64 0.50 -4.57 -8.91
C ILE A 64 1.77 -3.77 -8.62
N ASP A 65 2.93 -4.25 -8.99
CA ASP A 65 4.20 -3.57 -8.74
C ASP A 65 4.33 -2.27 -9.52
N GLY A 66 3.83 -2.22 -10.74
CA GLY A 66 3.83 -1.02 -11.56
C GLY A 66 2.68 -0.06 -11.32
N SER A 67 1.73 -0.40 -10.44
CA SER A 67 0.54 0.42 -10.22
C SER A 67 0.84 1.65 -9.36
N TYR A 68 0.34 2.81 -9.78
CA TYR A 68 0.38 4.05 -9.01
C TYR A 68 -0.85 4.91 -9.28
N GLY A 69 -1.14 5.80 -8.36
CA GLY A 69 -2.21 6.77 -8.45
C GLY A 69 -3.15 6.75 -7.25
N PRO A 70 -4.02 7.77 -7.15
CA PRO A 70 -4.97 7.84 -6.05
C PRO A 70 -6.11 6.83 -6.22
N LEU A 71 -6.64 6.37 -5.10
CA LEU A 71 -7.76 5.42 -5.06
C LEU A 71 -8.99 5.92 -5.85
N ILE A 72 -9.22 7.24 -5.83
CA ILE A 72 -10.39 7.86 -6.46
C ILE A 72 -10.46 7.62 -7.97
N ASN A 73 -9.32 7.47 -8.64
CA ASN A 73 -9.27 7.31 -10.10
C ASN A 73 -9.88 6.00 -10.60
N LEU A 74 -10.10 5.02 -9.70
CA LEU A 74 -10.82 3.79 -10.07
C LEU A 74 -12.32 3.83 -9.74
N LYS A 75 -12.82 4.92 -9.16
CA LYS A 75 -14.23 5.06 -8.87
C LYS A 75 -15.06 5.06 -10.17
N GLY A 76 -15.98 4.09 -10.27
CA GLY A 76 -16.83 3.96 -11.45
C GLY A 76 -16.18 3.32 -12.68
N VAL A 77 -14.89 3.01 -12.64
CA VAL A 77 -14.18 2.37 -13.75
C VAL A 77 -14.67 0.95 -13.97
N LYS A 78 -14.88 0.58 -15.23
CA LYS A 78 -15.24 -0.78 -15.65
C LYS A 78 -14.23 -1.31 -16.64
N VAL A 79 -13.91 -2.59 -16.52
CA VAL A 79 -13.09 -3.35 -17.47
C VAL A 79 -13.92 -4.54 -17.92
N ASP A 80 -14.10 -4.69 -19.24
CA ASP A 80 -14.94 -5.73 -19.84
C ASP A 80 -16.38 -5.77 -19.23
N GLY A 81 -16.95 -4.59 -18.98
CA GLY A 81 -18.27 -4.43 -18.38
C GLY A 81 -18.37 -4.71 -16.89
N LYS A 82 -17.30 -5.18 -16.25
CA LYS A 82 -17.23 -5.47 -14.82
C LYS A 82 -16.64 -4.29 -14.05
N GLN A 83 -17.29 -3.93 -12.94
CA GLN A 83 -16.80 -2.86 -12.07
C GLN A 83 -15.45 -3.22 -11.47
N VAL A 84 -14.51 -2.28 -11.53
CA VAL A 84 -13.26 -2.38 -10.77
C VAL A 84 -13.55 -2.13 -9.30
N ARG A 85 -12.92 -2.93 -8.45
CA ARG A 85 -13.04 -2.85 -6.99
C ARG A 85 -11.67 -2.82 -6.36
N TRP A 86 -11.63 -2.38 -5.11
CA TRP A 86 -10.45 -2.47 -4.28
C TRP A 86 -10.57 -3.67 -3.33
N ALA A 87 -9.44 -4.33 -3.05
CA ALA A 87 -9.37 -5.41 -2.08
C ALA A 87 -8.17 -5.29 -1.18
N TYR A 88 -8.32 -5.78 0.04
CA TYR A 88 -7.18 -6.15 0.87
C TYR A 88 -6.46 -7.36 0.30
N GLY A 89 -5.15 -7.42 0.52
CA GLY A 89 -4.31 -8.51 0.07
C GLY A 89 -4.57 -9.86 0.76
N PRO A 90 -3.72 -10.86 0.47
CA PRO A 90 -3.85 -12.21 1.03
C PRO A 90 -3.84 -12.26 2.55
N GLN A 91 -3.12 -11.35 3.19
CA GLN A 91 -3.03 -11.23 4.64
C GLN A 91 -4.40 -11.00 5.30
N ARG A 92 -5.34 -10.45 4.54
CA ARG A 92 -6.73 -10.21 4.94
C ARG A 92 -7.73 -11.01 4.11
N GLN A 93 -7.29 -12.15 3.54
CA GLN A 93 -8.10 -13.11 2.77
C GLN A 93 -8.78 -12.49 1.54
N GLY A 94 -8.22 -11.44 0.95
CA GLY A 94 -8.80 -10.77 -0.22
C GLY A 94 -10.17 -10.12 0.07
N ARG A 95 -10.41 -9.72 1.30
CA ARG A 95 -11.64 -8.99 1.68
C ARG A 95 -11.77 -7.71 0.89
N ASP A 96 -12.99 -7.35 0.51
CA ASP A 96 -13.26 -6.07 -0.13
C ASP A 96 -12.72 -4.91 0.75
N PHE A 97 -12.06 -3.97 0.09
CA PHE A 97 -11.67 -2.70 0.66
C PHE A 97 -12.72 -1.68 0.23
N LYS A 98 -13.48 -1.15 1.18
CA LYS A 98 -14.47 -0.13 0.91
C LYS A 98 -13.78 1.16 0.47
N TYR A 99 -14.21 1.72 -0.64
CA TYR A 99 -13.80 3.05 -1.07
C TYR A 99 -14.97 3.76 -1.79
N VAL A 100 -15.52 4.78 -1.18
CA VAL A 100 -16.50 5.69 -1.78
C VAL A 100 -15.83 7.02 -2.13
N ASP A 101 -15.11 7.58 -1.17
CA ASP A 101 -14.23 8.74 -1.27
C ASP A 101 -13.27 8.73 -0.08
N ASP A 102 -12.44 9.76 0.06
CA ASP A 102 -11.42 9.81 1.12
C ASP A 102 -11.99 9.91 2.55
N ASN A 103 -13.25 10.32 2.68
CA ASN A 103 -13.93 10.42 3.99
C ASN A 103 -14.81 9.21 4.29
N ASP A 104 -15.15 8.40 3.28
CA ASP A 104 -15.96 7.19 3.43
C ASP A 104 -15.26 5.99 2.78
N ARG A 105 -14.30 5.44 3.49
CA ARG A 105 -13.47 4.31 3.07
C ARG A 105 -12.92 3.52 4.26
N ASP A 106 -12.41 2.35 3.96
CA ASP A 106 -11.56 1.61 4.89
C ASP A 106 -10.18 2.28 5.00
N LEU A 107 -9.51 2.04 6.12
CA LEU A 107 -8.13 2.47 6.31
C LEU A 107 -7.16 1.59 5.51
N THR A 108 -6.15 2.21 4.94
CA THR A 108 -5.03 1.47 4.36
C THR A 108 -4.23 0.76 5.46
N PRO A 109 -3.45 -0.29 5.14
CA PRO A 109 -2.62 -0.96 6.13
C PRO A 109 -1.66 -0.05 6.88
N ASP A 110 -1.11 0.95 6.20
CA ASP A 110 -0.20 1.92 6.83
C ASP A 110 -0.96 2.85 7.80
N GLU A 111 -2.17 3.27 7.46
CA GLU A 111 -3.04 4.02 8.37
C GLU A 111 -3.44 3.19 9.60
N ILE A 112 -3.73 1.89 9.41
CA ILE A 112 -4.01 0.97 10.52
C ILE A 112 -2.81 0.83 11.45
N ASN A 113 -1.59 0.79 10.90
CA ASN A 113 -0.37 0.76 11.69
C ASN A 113 -0.14 2.08 12.45
N ALA A 114 -0.46 3.21 11.83
CA ALA A 114 -0.37 4.52 12.47
C ALA A 114 -1.35 4.65 13.64
N GLU A 115 -2.62 4.27 13.44
CA GLU A 115 -3.64 4.27 14.51
C GLU A 115 -3.26 3.34 15.67
N TRP A 116 -2.73 2.16 15.36
CA TRP A 116 -2.24 1.25 16.40
C TRP A 116 -1.11 1.91 17.21
N ALA A 117 -0.17 2.55 16.53
CA ALA A 117 0.98 3.19 17.18
C ALA A 117 0.53 4.34 18.08
N GLU A 118 -0.35 5.21 17.59
CA GLU A 118 -0.91 6.32 18.37
C GLU A 118 -1.61 5.80 19.63
N LYS A 119 -2.52 4.85 19.45
CA LYS A 119 -3.24 4.25 20.58
C LYS A 119 -2.27 3.64 21.60
N ARG A 120 -1.28 2.88 21.12
CA ARG A 120 -0.32 2.23 22.01
C ARG A 120 0.57 3.21 22.76
N LEU A 121 0.98 4.30 22.11
CA LEU A 121 1.73 5.38 22.77
C LEU A 121 0.91 6.04 23.87
N LEU A 122 -0.37 6.33 23.62
CA LEU A 122 -1.28 6.88 24.62
C LEU A 122 -1.49 5.93 25.81
N GLU A 123 -1.63 4.63 25.54
CA GLU A 123 -1.74 3.61 26.61
C GLU A 123 -0.48 3.57 27.48
N LEU A 124 0.71 3.59 26.85
CA LEU A 124 1.99 3.59 27.56
C LEU A 124 2.21 4.89 28.36
N ALA A 125 1.85 6.04 27.80
CA ALA A 125 1.98 7.32 28.45
C ALA A 125 1.07 7.46 29.70
N ASN A 126 -0.04 6.75 29.74
CA ASN A 126 -0.99 6.74 30.85
C ASN A 126 -0.85 5.51 31.77
N SER A 127 0.17 4.69 31.58
CA SER A 127 0.43 3.55 32.44
C SER A 127 1.28 3.92 33.64
N ASP A 128 1.13 3.18 34.74
CA ASP A 128 2.01 3.29 35.91
C ASP A 128 3.32 2.50 35.77
N ASP A 129 3.57 1.92 34.57
CA ASP A 129 4.78 1.17 34.26
C ASP A 129 5.90 2.15 33.90
N GLU A 130 6.90 2.28 34.77
CA GLU A 130 8.06 3.15 34.57
C GLU A 130 9.18 2.48 33.75
N ASN A 131 9.00 1.24 33.31
CA ASN A 131 10.01 0.56 32.50
C ASN A 131 10.14 1.22 31.13
N PRO A 132 11.37 1.37 30.63
CA PRO A 132 11.59 1.86 29.28
C PRO A 132 11.01 0.87 28.24
N PHE A 133 10.48 1.41 27.15
CA PHE A 133 9.99 0.59 26.05
C PHE A 133 10.68 0.97 24.73
N PHE A 134 10.71 0.03 23.80
CA PHE A 134 11.08 0.24 22.42
C PHE A 134 9.89 -0.06 21.51
N MET A 135 9.48 0.90 20.71
CA MET A 135 8.40 0.74 19.73
C MET A 135 8.95 0.93 18.31
N ALA A 136 8.56 0.04 17.41
CA ALA A 136 8.84 0.19 15.99
C ALA A 136 7.55 0.07 15.19
N VAL A 137 7.37 0.99 14.23
CA VAL A 137 6.24 1.02 13.31
C VAL A 137 6.78 1.11 11.89
N GLY A 138 6.47 0.13 11.07
CA GLY A 138 6.92 0.07 9.69
C GLY A 138 5.77 0.34 8.73
N PHE A 139 5.96 1.32 7.86
CA PHE A 139 5.06 1.57 6.75
C PHE A 139 5.54 0.83 5.51
N LEU A 140 4.60 0.46 4.67
CA LEU A 140 4.91 -0.20 3.41
C LEU A 140 5.23 0.83 2.31
N ARG A 141 4.48 1.92 2.26
CA ARG A 141 4.75 2.97 1.27
C ARG A 141 6.03 3.73 1.62
N PRO A 142 6.90 4.02 0.63
CA PRO A 142 6.68 4.05 -0.83
C PRO A 142 6.99 2.75 -1.60
N HIS A 143 6.87 1.56 -1.01
CA HIS A 143 6.93 0.32 -1.79
C HIS A 143 5.72 0.21 -2.72
N THR A 144 5.92 -0.32 -3.92
CA THR A 144 4.85 -0.59 -4.88
C THR A 144 3.82 -1.62 -4.34
N PRO A 145 2.56 -1.52 -4.76
CA PRO A 145 1.94 -0.51 -5.61
C PRO A 145 1.85 0.85 -4.92
N LEU A 146 2.12 1.94 -5.67
CA LEU A 146 2.11 3.32 -5.16
C LEU A 146 0.68 3.88 -5.15
N ILE A 147 -0.20 3.21 -4.45
CA ILE A 147 -1.63 3.51 -4.38
C ILE A 147 -1.97 3.97 -2.98
N VAL A 148 -2.50 5.19 -2.88
CA VAL A 148 -2.90 5.81 -1.62
C VAL A 148 -4.17 6.66 -1.81
N PRO A 149 -4.89 7.05 -0.74
CA PRO A 149 -5.95 8.04 -0.81
C PRO A 149 -5.50 9.36 -1.42
N GLN A 150 -6.42 10.07 -2.10
CA GLN A 150 -6.15 11.34 -2.76
C GLN A 150 -5.52 12.37 -1.84
N LYS A 151 -5.96 12.43 -0.58
CA LYS A 151 -5.43 13.38 0.42
C LYS A 151 -3.90 13.38 0.55
N TYR A 152 -3.24 12.23 0.29
CA TYR A 152 -1.78 12.15 0.36
C TYR A 152 -1.11 12.71 -0.90
N PHE A 153 -1.75 12.63 -2.06
CA PHE A 153 -1.30 13.33 -3.26
C PHE A 153 -1.46 14.84 -3.11
N ASP A 154 -2.58 15.29 -2.54
CA ASP A 154 -2.88 16.71 -2.35
C ASP A 154 -1.87 17.42 -1.41
N MET A 155 -1.15 16.65 -0.58
CA MET A 155 -0.06 17.20 0.25
C MET A 155 1.17 17.63 -0.57
N TYR A 156 1.29 17.15 -1.81
CA TYR A 156 2.43 17.38 -2.68
C TYR A 156 1.94 17.74 -4.09
N PRO A 157 1.47 18.98 -4.31
CA PRO A 157 1.04 19.44 -5.63
C PRO A 157 2.17 19.27 -6.66
N LEU A 158 1.83 18.80 -7.85
CA LEU A 158 2.84 18.52 -8.90
C LEU A 158 3.62 19.77 -9.30
N GLU A 159 2.99 20.93 -9.27
CA GLU A 159 3.60 22.23 -9.58
C GLU A 159 4.69 22.64 -8.59
N ASP A 160 4.65 22.12 -7.37
CA ASP A 160 5.61 22.42 -6.30
C ASP A 160 6.78 21.40 -6.26
N ILE A 161 6.68 20.31 -7.03
CA ILE A 161 7.69 19.25 -7.03
C ILE A 161 8.91 19.71 -7.84
N GLN A 162 10.05 19.80 -7.14
CA GLN A 162 11.33 20.01 -7.78
C GLN A 162 11.98 18.65 -8.12
N LEU A 163 12.23 18.41 -9.38
CA LEU A 163 12.96 17.22 -9.80
C LEU A 163 14.43 17.31 -9.36
N ALA A 164 14.98 16.17 -8.97
CA ALA A 164 16.42 16.10 -8.68
C ALA A 164 17.24 16.51 -9.93
N ASN A 165 18.37 17.16 -9.70
CA ASN A 165 19.31 17.41 -10.77
C ASN A 165 19.87 16.09 -11.28
N ILE A 166 19.64 15.81 -12.56
CA ILE A 166 20.20 14.65 -13.24
C ILE A 166 21.40 15.15 -14.03
N LEU A 167 22.58 14.61 -13.76
CA LEU A 167 23.78 14.91 -14.53
C LEU A 167 23.70 14.19 -15.89
N GLU A 168 24.24 14.81 -16.93
CA GLU A 168 24.21 14.25 -18.28
C GLU A 168 24.93 12.89 -18.37
N ASN A 169 25.93 12.68 -17.52
CA ASN A 169 26.71 11.44 -17.39
C ASN A 169 26.45 10.62 -16.15
N ASP A 170 25.31 10.83 -15.47
CA ASP A 170 24.97 10.16 -14.21
C ASP A 170 25.02 8.62 -14.30
N LYS A 171 24.73 8.08 -15.47
CA LYS A 171 24.79 6.64 -15.75
C LYS A 171 26.22 6.07 -15.89
N ASP A 172 27.24 6.94 -15.95
CA ASP A 172 28.62 6.54 -16.25
C ASP A 172 29.42 6.24 -14.95
N ASP A 173 28.83 6.49 -13.77
CA ASP A 173 29.44 6.23 -12.46
C ASP A 173 28.89 4.98 -11.74
N THR A 174 28.19 4.09 -12.46
CA THR A 174 27.67 2.80 -11.94
C THR A 174 28.44 1.60 -12.47
#